data_91bee8851e1f35b9c7dbfea0a4173064
#
_entry.id   91bee8851e1f35b9c7dbfea0a4173064
#
_cell.length_a   1.000
_cell.length_b   1.000
_cell.length_c   1.000
_cell.angle_alpha   90.00
_cell.angle_beta   90.00
_cell.angle_gamma   90.00
#
_symmetry.space_group_name_H-M   'P 1'
#
loop_
_entity.id
_entity.type
_entity.pdbx_description
1 polymer ?
#
loop_
_entity_poly.entity_id
_entity_poly.type
_entity_poly.pdbx_seq_one_letter_code
_entity_poly.pdbx_strand_id
1 'polypeptide(L)'
;MKEVHLSESNFLLSAIQRGDQKAFDALFRRYYPALCAYGHRFVDLEDAEEIVQDSLLWIWENRENLFIETSLSSYLFKMIYRKALNKLAHIDATQRA
;
A
#
# COMPACT_ATOMS: atom_id res chain seq x y z
N MET A 1 6.70 -7.64 -21.88
CA MET A 1 7.39 -7.31 -20.68
C MET A 1 6.52 -6.69 -19.64
N LYS A 2 5.53 -5.86 -20.02
CA LYS A 2 4.51 -5.43 -19.07
C LYS A 2 3.74 -6.60 -18.46
N GLU A 3 3.52 -7.64 -19.27
CA GLU A 3 2.80 -8.83 -18.85
C GLU A 3 3.53 -9.59 -17.74
N VAL A 4 4.87 -9.59 -17.76
CA VAL A 4 5.66 -10.27 -16.73
C VAL A 4 5.48 -9.62 -15.37
N HIS A 5 5.50 -8.29 -15.30
CA HIS A 5 5.27 -7.58 -14.03
C HIS A 5 3.87 -7.78 -13.50
N LEU A 6 2.86 -7.70 -14.37
CA LEU A 6 1.48 -7.95 -13.98
C LEU A 6 1.30 -9.38 -13.48
N SER A 7 1.97 -10.35 -14.14
CA SER A 7 1.92 -11.75 -13.73
C SER A 7 2.52 -11.95 -12.35
N GLU A 8 3.66 -11.32 -12.06
CA GLU A 8 4.30 -11.42 -10.74
C GLU A 8 3.41 -10.84 -9.65
N SER A 9 2.84 -9.65 -9.88
CA SER A 9 1.97 -9.00 -8.91
C SER A 9 0.72 -9.82 -8.66
N ASN A 10 0.11 -10.35 -9.72
CA ASN A 10 -1.08 -11.19 -9.61
C ASN A 10 -0.75 -12.50 -8.89
N PHE A 11 0.42 -13.07 -9.15
CA PHE A 11 0.87 -14.29 -8.51
C PHE A 11 1.05 -14.07 -7.00
N LEU A 12 1.68 -12.96 -6.62
CA LEU A 12 1.86 -12.60 -5.21
C LEU A 12 0.52 -12.40 -4.52
N LEU A 13 -0.39 -11.69 -5.17
CA LEU A 13 -1.72 -11.45 -4.61
C LEU A 13 -2.46 -12.76 -4.37
N SER A 14 -2.44 -13.67 -5.35
CA SER A 14 -3.10 -14.96 -5.20
C SER A 14 -2.51 -15.77 -4.04
N ALA A 15 -1.19 -15.77 -3.90
CA ALA A 15 -0.52 -16.47 -2.81
C ALA A 15 -0.87 -15.85 -1.46
N ILE A 16 -0.91 -14.52 -1.38
CA ILE A 16 -1.30 -13.80 -0.16
C ILE A 16 -2.73 -14.16 0.22
N GLN A 17 -3.63 -14.23 -0.75
CA GLN A 17 -5.03 -14.57 -0.50
C GLN A 17 -5.18 -15.99 0.05
N ARG A 18 -4.24 -16.87 -0.25
CA ARG A 18 -4.20 -18.22 0.32
C ARG A 18 -3.53 -18.28 1.69
N GLY A 19 -3.05 -17.14 2.20
CA GLY A 19 -2.43 -17.06 3.50
C GLY A 19 -0.92 -17.31 3.50
N ASP A 20 -0.27 -17.19 2.36
CA ASP A 20 1.18 -17.38 2.24
C ASP A 20 1.94 -16.18 2.79
N GLN A 21 2.51 -16.33 3.99
CA GLN A 21 3.24 -15.26 4.67
C GLN A 21 4.51 -14.87 3.92
N LYS A 22 5.16 -15.82 3.26
CA LYS A 22 6.37 -15.52 2.49
C LYS A 22 6.05 -14.61 1.31
N ALA A 23 4.89 -14.82 0.68
CA ALA A 23 4.44 -13.97 -0.40
C ALA A 23 4.15 -12.55 0.11
N PHE A 24 3.56 -12.45 1.29
CA PHE A 24 3.31 -11.15 1.91
C PHE A 24 4.62 -10.44 2.25
N ASP A 25 5.60 -11.14 2.79
CA ASP A 25 6.92 -10.59 3.08
C ASP A 25 7.59 -10.07 1.81
N ALA A 26 7.45 -10.80 0.71
CA ALA A 26 8.00 -10.38 -0.59
C ALA A 26 7.31 -9.11 -1.08
N LEU A 27 5.99 -9.03 -0.94
CA LEU A 27 5.22 -7.84 -1.27
C LEU A 27 5.70 -6.65 -0.45
N PHE A 28 5.82 -6.84 0.86
CA PHE A 28 6.24 -5.80 1.79
C PHE A 28 7.61 -5.23 1.39
N ARG A 29 8.59 -6.11 1.22
CA ARG A 29 9.95 -5.69 0.87
C ARG A 29 10.02 -5.01 -0.49
N ARG A 30 9.22 -5.46 -1.44
CA ARG A 30 9.22 -4.92 -2.80
C ARG A 30 8.63 -3.50 -2.83
N TYR A 31 7.54 -3.27 -2.12
CA TYR A 31 6.77 -2.02 -2.25
C TYR A 31 7.02 -1.01 -1.14
N TYR A 32 7.45 -1.45 0.03
CA TYR A 32 7.57 -0.56 1.19
C TYR A 32 8.40 0.69 0.92
N PRO A 33 9.63 0.58 0.38
CA PRO A 33 10.44 1.79 0.15
C PRO A 33 9.79 2.75 -0.84
N ALA A 34 9.24 2.25 -1.93
CA ALA A 34 8.61 3.08 -2.96
C ALA A 34 7.34 3.75 -2.44
N LEU A 35 6.53 3.02 -1.68
CA LEU A 35 5.31 3.57 -1.10
C LEU A 35 5.62 4.64 -0.05
N CYS A 36 6.64 4.44 0.77
CA CYS A 36 7.06 5.44 1.75
C CYS A 36 7.59 6.70 1.07
N ALA A 37 8.40 6.54 0.03
CA ALA A 37 8.91 7.67 -0.73
C ALA A 37 7.76 8.46 -1.37
N TYR A 38 6.77 7.76 -1.89
CA TYR A 38 5.60 8.38 -2.49
C TYR A 38 4.75 9.12 -1.44
N GLY A 39 4.48 8.48 -0.32
CA GLY A 39 3.72 9.12 0.77
C GLY A 39 4.43 10.34 1.33
N HIS A 40 5.75 10.30 1.37
CA HIS A 40 6.56 11.41 1.87
C HIS A 40 6.47 12.67 1.00
N ARG A 41 5.92 12.55 -0.19
CA ARG A 41 5.65 13.72 -1.03
C ARG A 41 4.53 14.58 -0.47
N PHE A 42 3.71 14.04 0.42
CA PHE A 42 2.50 14.71 0.95
C PHE A 42 2.57 14.96 2.45
N VAL A 43 3.21 14.07 3.19
CA VAL A 43 3.33 14.14 4.65
C VAL A 43 4.79 13.88 5.02
N ASP A 44 5.17 14.10 6.29
CA ASP A 44 6.54 13.82 6.69
C ASP A 44 6.82 12.31 6.66
N LEU A 45 8.10 11.95 6.72
CA LEU A 45 8.52 10.56 6.54
C LEU A 45 7.93 9.65 7.60
N GLU A 46 7.89 10.08 8.84
CA GLU A 46 7.34 9.29 9.93
C GLU A 46 5.87 8.95 9.70
N ASP A 47 5.08 9.94 9.29
CA ASP A 47 3.68 9.73 8.96
C ASP A 47 3.53 8.83 7.73
N ALA A 48 4.40 9.00 6.72
CA ALA A 48 4.37 8.16 5.53
C ALA A 48 4.62 6.69 5.88
N GLU A 49 5.62 6.43 6.72
CA GLU A 49 5.94 5.07 7.15
C GLU A 49 4.79 4.43 7.91
N GLU A 50 4.14 5.17 8.80
CA GLU A 50 2.98 4.69 9.54
C GLU A 50 1.83 4.34 8.60
N ILE A 51 1.53 5.23 7.66
CA ILE A 51 0.48 5.02 6.66
C ILE A 51 0.75 3.75 5.85
N VAL A 52 1.99 3.56 5.41
CA VAL A 52 2.34 2.41 4.58
C VAL A 52 2.24 1.11 5.39
N GLN A 53 2.75 1.10 6.62
CA GLN A 53 2.66 -0.07 7.48
C GLN A 53 1.21 -0.47 7.73
N ASP A 54 0.37 0.49 8.09
CA ASP A 54 -1.05 0.25 8.32
C ASP A 54 -1.76 -0.25 7.07
N SER A 55 -1.41 0.31 5.91
CA SER A 55 -2.02 -0.08 4.65
C SER A 55 -1.66 -1.50 4.24
N LEU A 56 -0.39 -1.87 4.38
CA LEU A 56 0.05 -3.23 4.06
C LEU A 56 -0.53 -4.24 5.03
N LEU A 57 -0.61 -3.90 6.32
CA LEU A 57 -1.27 -4.77 7.29
C LEU A 57 -2.74 -4.96 6.94
N TRP A 58 -3.41 -3.89 6.53
CA TRP A 58 -4.81 -3.97 6.11
C TRP A 58 -4.97 -4.93 4.93
N ILE A 59 -4.05 -4.94 3.98
CA ILE A 59 -4.05 -5.88 2.85
C ILE A 59 -4.05 -7.33 3.38
N TRP A 60 -3.16 -7.61 4.32
CA TRP A 60 -3.05 -8.94 4.90
C TRP A 60 -4.35 -9.33 5.64
N GLU A 61 -4.86 -8.44 6.46
CA GLU A 61 -6.06 -8.71 7.27
C GLU A 61 -7.31 -8.90 6.41
N ASN A 62 -7.38 -8.24 5.26
CA ASN A 62 -8.54 -8.30 4.37
C ASN A 62 -8.29 -9.12 3.11
N ARG A 63 -7.23 -9.90 3.09
CA ARG A 63 -6.77 -10.61 1.91
C ARG A 63 -7.83 -11.49 1.24
N GLU A 64 -8.66 -12.15 2.03
CA GLU A 64 -9.65 -13.08 1.50
C GLU A 64 -10.77 -12.37 0.75
N ASN A 65 -11.08 -11.15 1.13
CA ASN A 65 -12.16 -10.38 0.53
C ASN A 65 -11.66 -9.32 -0.45
N LEU A 66 -10.37 -9.31 -0.69
CA LEU A 66 -9.76 -8.28 -1.52
C LEU A 66 -10.02 -8.56 -3.00
N PHE A 67 -10.61 -7.59 -3.67
CA PHE A 67 -10.83 -7.63 -5.11
C PHE A 67 -10.19 -6.42 -5.76
N ILE A 68 -9.26 -6.65 -6.66
CA ILE A 68 -8.50 -5.59 -7.32
C ILE A 68 -8.74 -5.68 -8.82
N GLU A 69 -9.40 -4.66 -9.38
CA GLU A 69 -9.71 -4.60 -10.81
C GLU A 69 -8.52 -4.15 -11.65
N THR A 70 -7.61 -3.38 -11.02
CA THR A 70 -6.41 -2.86 -11.69
C THR A 70 -5.20 -3.67 -11.23
N SER A 71 -4.00 -3.17 -11.49
CA SER A 71 -2.80 -3.82 -10.97
C SER A 71 -2.69 -3.62 -9.46
N LEU A 72 -2.03 -4.55 -8.79
CA LEU A 72 -1.75 -4.43 -7.37
C LEU A 72 -0.96 -3.16 -7.07
N SER A 73 0.01 -2.83 -7.92
CA SER A 73 0.79 -1.61 -7.78
C SER A 73 -0.09 -0.36 -7.77
N SER A 74 -0.97 -0.23 -8.76
CA SER A 74 -1.90 0.92 -8.84
C SER A 74 -2.80 1.00 -7.61
N TYR A 75 -3.28 -0.14 -7.15
CA TYR A 75 -4.14 -0.20 -5.97
C TYR A 75 -3.40 0.31 -4.72
N LEU A 76 -2.16 -0.15 -4.53
CA LEU A 76 -1.35 0.25 -3.38
C LEU A 76 -1.04 1.75 -3.40
N PHE A 77 -0.60 2.28 -4.55
CA PHE A 77 -0.27 3.71 -4.64
C PHE A 77 -1.50 4.59 -4.46
N LYS A 78 -2.64 4.19 -4.98
CA LYS A 78 -3.90 4.93 -4.75
C LYS A 78 -4.29 4.93 -3.28
N MET A 79 -4.10 3.81 -2.60
CA MET A 79 -4.40 3.72 -1.17
C MET A 79 -3.53 4.68 -0.36
N ILE A 80 -2.22 4.70 -0.65
CA ILE A 80 -1.29 5.58 0.04
C ILE A 80 -1.63 7.04 -0.24
N TYR A 81 -1.91 7.38 -1.49
CA TYR A 81 -2.30 8.74 -1.89
C TYR A 81 -3.50 9.21 -1.08
N ARG A 82 -4.56 8.41 -1.05
CA ARG A 82 -5.80 8.76 -0.35
C ARG A 82 -5.57 8.95 1.14
N LYS A 83 -4.82 8.03 1.77
CA LYS A 83 -4.55 8.12 3.20
C LYS A 83 -3.64 9.31 3.53
N ALA A 84 -2.67 9.60 2.67
CA ALA A 84 -1.79 10.75 2.87
C ALA A 84 -2.58 12.06 2.76
N LEU A 85 -3.48 12.17 1.80
CA LEU A 85 -4.33 13.35 1.69
C LEU A 85 -5.26 13.51 2.89
N ASN A 86 -5.81 12.42 3.39
CA ASN A 86 -6.65 12.45 4.59
C ASN A 86 -5.85 12.91 5.81
N LYS A 87 -4.62 12.43 5.95
CA LYS A 87 -3.74 12.83 7.04
C LYS A 87 -3.39 14.32 6.93
N LEU A 88 -3.07 14.78 5.73
CA LEU A 88 -2.74 16.18 5.48
C LEU A 88 -3.92 17.09 5.82
N ALA A 89 -5.12 16.72 5.42
CA ALA A 89 -6.34 17.48 5.72
C ALA A 89 -6.58 17.53 7.23
N HIS A 90 -6.33 16.44 7.94
CA HIS A 90 -6.48 16.37 9.39
C HIS A 90 -5.47 17.27 10.09
N ILE A 91 -4.22 17.27 9.66
CA ILE A 91 -3.18 18.13 10.20
C ILE A 91 -3.55 19.59 10.00
N ASP A 92 -3.99 19.95 8.79
CA ASP A 92 -4.38 21.32 8.46
C ASP A 92 -5.56 21.79 9.33
N ALA A 93 -6.57 20.94 9.48
CA ALA A 93 -7.73 21.26 10.33
C ALA A 93 -7.32 21.47 11.79
N THR A 94 -6.42 20.63 12.30
CA THR A 94 -5.93 20.71 13.68
C THR A 94 -5.14 22.00 13.89
N GLN A 95 -4.33 22.40 12.92
CA GLN A 95 -3.54 23.62 13.02
C GLN A 95 -4.39 24.89 12.96
N ARG A 96 -5.53 24.82 12.29
CA ARG A 96 -6.46 25.96 12.22
C ARG A 96 -7.25 26.17 13.50
N ALA A 97 -7.39 25.11 14.25
CA ALA A 97 -8.09 25.18 15.53
C ALA A 97 -7.23 25.88 16.57
#